data_560eacd914490b27976dbd3405370239
#
_entry.id   560eacd914490b27976dbd3405370239
#
_cell.length_a   1.000
_cell.length_b   1.000
_cell.length_c   1.000
_cell.angle_alpha   90.00
_cell.angle_beta   90.00
_cell.angle_gamma   90.00
#
_symmetry.space_group_name_H-M   'P 1'
#
loop_
_entity.id
_entity.type
_entity.pdbx_description
1 polymer ?
#
loop_
_entity_poly.entity_id
_entity_poly.type
_entity_poly.pdbx_seq_one_letter_code
_entity_poly.pdbx_strand_id
1 'polypeptide(L)'
;MMSNPIADHSQKIYQEQCNILREMAEKSNCVIVGRCADYILKDMNPFRIFVYAEMEGKMERCRQKEQSHHNTMTDRELKQHIKDVDKHRAQYYGFYTDQKWGDRKNYDLCVNTTNADIKNVAAILTKLFE
;
A
#
# COMPACT_ATOMS: atom_id res chain seq x y z
N MET A 1 10.15 12.24 31.93
CA MET A 1 10.13 12.16 30.44
C MET A 1 8.77 12.66 29.96
N MET A 2 8.77 13.73 29.17
CA MET A 2 7.51 14.24 28.65
C MET A 2 7.09 13.42 27.42
N SER A 3 5.89 12.86 27.46
CA SER A 3 5.32 12.17 26.31
C SER A 3 4.94 13.21 25.23
N ASN A 4 5.12 12.85 23.96
CA ASN A 4 4.67 13.66 22.85
C ASN A 4 3.20 13.34 22.55
N PRO A 5 2.25 14.28 22.79
CA PRO A 5 0.83 14.01 22.61
C PRO A 5 0.46 13.60 21.18
N ILE A 6 1.17 14.12 20.17
CA ILE A 6 0.95 13.79 18.77
C ILE A 6 1.39 12.34 18.48
N ALA A 7 2.55 11.95 18.98
CA ALA A 7 3.05 10.57 18.84
C ALA A 7 2.13 9.57 19.56
N ASP A 8 1.66 9.92 20.76
CA ASP A 8 0.73 9.08 21.51
C ASP A 8 -0.60 8.91 20.78
N HIS A 9 -1.12 9.97 20.17
CA HIS A 9 -2.35 9.93 19.38
C HIS A 9 -2.20 9.05 18.14
N SER A 10 -1.11 9.20 17.41
CA SER A 10 -0.79 8.37 16.24
C SER A 10 -0.66 6.90 16.60
N GLN A 11 -0.04 6.61 17.73
CA GLN A 11 0.13 5.25 18.25
C GLN A 11 -1.23 4.62 18.60
N LYS A 12 -2.13 5.38 19.18
CA LYS A 12 -3.49 4.92 19.48
C LYS A 12 -4.27 4.59 18.22
N ILE A 13 -4.20 5.44 17.20
CA ILE A 13 -4.84 5.21 15.90
C ILE A 13 -4.31 3.93 15.27
N TYR A 14 -3.00 3.75 15.27
CA TYR A 14 -2.38 2.53 14.74
C TYR A 14 -2.85 1.28 15.50
N GLN A 15 -2.90 1.34 16.81
CA GLN A 15 -3.36 0.23 17.64
C GLN A 15 -4.82 -0.14 17.34
N GLU A 16 -5.69 0.86 17.17
CA GLU A 16 -7.08 0.63 16.78
C GLU A 16 -7.17 -0.02 15.39
N GLN A 17 -6.35 0.40 14.44
CA GLN A 17 -6.27 -0.24 13.13
C GLN A 17 -5.86 -1.71 13.24
N CYS A 18 -4.86 -2.02 14.07
CA CYS A 18 -4.44 -3.39 14.31
C CYS A 18 -5.60 -4.27 14.80
N ASN A 19 -6.36 -3.75 15.75
CA ASN A 19 -7.49 -4.47 16.32
C ASN A 19 -8.59 -4.73 15.28
N ILE A 20 -8.92 -3.70 14.48
CA ILE A 20 -9.94 -3.81 13.42
C ILE A 20 -9.50 -4.81 12.35
N LEU A 21 -8.25 -4.75 11.89
CA LEU A 21 -7.73 -5.65 10.86
C LEU A 21 -7.75 -7.09 11.32
N ARG A 22 -7.34 -7.36 12.55
CA ARG A 22 -7.37 -8.71 13.13
C ARG A 22 -8.79 -9.25 13.23
N GLU A 23 -9.70 -8.43 13.71
CA GLU A 23 -11.12 -8.80 13.82
C GLU A 23 -11.71 -9.14 12.45
N MET A 24 -11.45 -8.32 11.44
CA MET A 24 -11.92 -8.58 10.07
C MET A 24 -11.36 -9.89 9.51
N ALA A 25 -10.07 -10.11 9.67
CA ALA A 25 -9.39 -11.30 9.15
C ALA A 25 -9.84 -12.59 9.84
N GLU A 26 -10.19 -12.51 11.13
CA GLU A 26 -10.71 -13.66 11.88
C GLU A 26 -12.13 -14.03 11.46
N LYS A 27 -12.93 -13.04 11.05
CA LYS A 27 -14.35 -13.27 10.71
C LYS A 27 -14.56 -13.81 9.30
N SER A 28 -13.71 -13.46 8.34
CA SER A 28 -13.94 -13.84 6.95
C SER A 28 -12.69 -13.68 6.10
N ASN A 29 -12.73 -14.30 4.92
CA ASN A 29 -11.73 -14.02 3.89
C ASN A 29 -11.89 -12.57 3.44
N CYS A 30 -10.78 -11.84 3.34
CA CYS A 30 -10.80 -10.44 2.95
C CYS A 30 -9.55 -10.04 2.17
N VAL A 31 -9.68 -8.99 1.39
CA VAL A 31 -8.56 -8.33 0.70
C VAL A 31 -8.34 -7.00 1.40
N ILE A 32 -7.13 -6.79 1.89
CA ILE A 32 -6.76 -5.57 2.61
C ILE A 32 -5.68 -4.84 1.82
N VAL A 33 -5.90 -3.56 1.58
CA VAL A 33 -4.96 -2.72 0.82
C VAL A 33 -4.21 -1.80 1.77
N GLY A 34 -2.89 -1.98 1.84
CA GLY A 34 -2.01 -1.13 2.64
C GLY A 34 -2.15 -1.33 4.14
N ARG A 35 -1.96 -0.26 4.92
CA ARG A 35 -2.12 -0.20 6.38
C ARG A 35 -1.21 -1.16 7.16
N CYS A 36 -0.09 -1.56 6.58
CA CYS A 36 0.83 -2.54 7.18
C CYS A 36 0.15 -3.89 7.49
N ALA A 37 -0.93 -4.22 6.80
CA ALA A 37 -1.70 -5.44 7.07
C ALA A 37 -0.88 -6.71 6.91
N ASP A 38 0.05 -6.74 5.96
CA ASP A 38 0.98 -7.85 5.76
C ASP A 38 1.79 -8.16 7.02
N TYR A 39 2.18 -7.13 7.75
CA TYR A 39 2.94 -7.26 9.00
C TYR A 39 2.03 -7.50 10.21
N ILE A 40 0.94 -6.72 10.30
CA ILE A 40 -0.01 -6.83 11.43
C ILE A 40 -0.60 -8.24 11.51
N LEU A 41 -0.90 -8.83 10.36
CA LEU A 41 -1.54 -10.15 10.25
C LEU A 41 -0.55 -11.29 9.98
N LYS A 42 0.75 -11.07 10.19
CA LYS A 42 1.80 -12.06 9.87
C LYS A 42 1.56 -13.43 10.51
N ASP A 43 0.98 -13.46 11.70
CA ASP A 43 0.69 -14.71 12.44
C ASP A 43 -0.52 -15.48 11.88
N MET A 44 -1.29 -14.83 10.99
CA MET A 44 -2.43 -15.44 10.32
C MET A 44 -2.09 -15.92 8.89
N ASN A 45 -0.81 -15.85 8.53
CA ASN A 45 -0.26 -16.30 7.26
C ASN A 45 -0.99 -15.73 6.02
N PRO A 46 -1.06 -14.39 5.90
CA PRO A 46 -1.70 -13.76 4.74
C PRO A 46 -0.89 -13.99 3.47
N PHE A 47 -1.55 -14.02 2.31
CA PHE A 47 -0.85 -13.97 1.03
C PHE A 47 -0.53 -12.50 0.71
N ARG A 48 0.74 -12.17 0.65
CA ARG A 48 1.24 -10.79 0.59
C ARG A 48 1.65 -10.45 -0.84
N ILE A 49 0.99 -9.45 -1.40
CA ILE A 49 1.25 -9.00 -2.78
C ILE A 49 1.74 -7.56 -2.76
N PHE A 50 2.87 -7.31 -3.40
CA PHE A 50 3.37 -5.95 -3.64
C PHE A 50 3.18 -5.60 -5.11
N VAL A 51 2.40 -4.53 -5.36
CA VAL A 51 2.13 -4.03 -6.71
C VAL A 51 2.93 -2.77 -6.93
N TYR A 52 3.71 -2.72 -8.00
CA TYR A 52 4.55 -1.56 -8.30
C TYR A 52 4.52 -1.25 -9.79
N ALA A 53 5.06 -0.09 -10.15
CA ALA A 53 5.20 0.34 -11.55
C ALA A 53 6.36 1.33 -11.68
N GLU A 54 6.90 1.41 -12.89
CA GLU A 54 7.81 2.49 -13.25
C GLU A 54 7.07 3.84 -13.22
N MET A 55 7.82 4.94 -13.08
CA MET A 55 7.23 6.27 -12.97
C MET A 55 6.30 6.60 -14.12
N GLU A 56 6.66 6.22 -15.32
CA GLU A 56 5.86 6.47 -16.53
C GLU A 56 4.47 5.84 -16.44
N GLY A 57 4.40 4.60 -15.98
CA GLY A 57 3.13 3.89 -15.78
C GLY A 57 2.28 4.52 -14.69
N LYS A 58 2.91 5.00 -13.62
CA LYS A 58 2.21 5.70 -12.55
C LYS A 58 1.61 7.02 -13.04
N MET A 59 2.38 7.80 -13.79
CA MET A 59 1.94 9.08 -14.36
C MET A 59 0.77 8.85 -15.32
N GLU A 60 0.88 7.87 -16.20
CA GLU A 60 -0.18 7.53 -17.15
C GLU A 60 -1.49 7.19 -16.43
N ARG A 61 -1.44 6.36 -15.40
CA ARG A 61 -2.63 6.02 -14.61
C ARG A 61 -3.24 7.23 -13.91
N CYS A 62 -2.41 8.12 -13.38
CA CYS A 62 -2.90 9.35 -12.78
C CYS A 62 -3.61 10.23 -13.81
N ARG A 63 -3.08 10.32 -15.03
CA ARG A 63 -3.65 11.10 -16.12
C ARG A 63 -4.97 10.52 -16.65
N GLN A 64 -5.12 9.20 -16.60
CA GLN A 64 -6.33 8.51 -17.07
C GLN A 64 -7.53 8.69 -16.15
N LYS A 65 -7.33 9.11 -14.90
CA LYS A 65 -8.42 9.36 -13.97
C LYS A 65 -9.11 10.66 -14.36
N GLU A 66 -10.29 10.54 -14.94
CA GLU A 66 -11.16 11.69 -15.20
C GLU A 66 -11.47 12.41 -13.86
N GLN A 67 -11.63 13.70 -13.90
CA GLN A 67 -11.92 14.54 -12.72
C GLN A 67 -10.80 14.55 -11.66
N SER A 68 -9.64 14.02 -11.98
CA SER A 68 -8.49 14.12 -11.07
C SER A 68 -7.85 15.51 -11.20
N HIS A 69 -7.56 16.12 -10.05
CA HIS A 69 -6.76 17.36 -10.03
C HIS A 69 -5.34 17.15 -10.59
N HIS A 70 -4.89 15.91 -10.76
CA HIS A 70 -3.62 15.59 -11.42
C HIS A 70 -3.58 16.07 -12.87
N ASN A 71 -4.73 16.26 -13.53
CA ASN A 71 -4.80 16.73 -14.92
C ASN A 71 -4.37 18.19 -15.07
N THR A 72 -4.37 18.98 -13.99
CA THR A 72 -3.91 20.37 -13.99
C THR A 72 -2.43 20.49 -13.66
N MET A 73 -1.77 19.43 -13.26
CA MET A 73 -0.35 19.40 -12.93
C MET A 73 0.50 19.27 -14.18
N THR A 74 1.64 19.96 -14.20
CA THR A 74 2.70 19.69 -15.18
C THR A 74 3.27 18.30 -14.92
N ASP A 75 3.97 17.73 -15.90
CA ASP A 75 4.62 16.42 -15.73
C ASP A 75 5.61 16.43 -14.57
N ARG A 76 6.33 17.53 -14.41
CA ARG A 76 7.27 17.69 -13.29
C ARG A 76 6.56 17.69 -11.93
N GLU A 77 5.46 18.42 -11.83
CA GLU A 77 4.65 18.47 -10.62
C GLU A 77 4.03 17.11 -10.29
N LEU A 78 3.49 16.43 -11.29
CA LEU A 78 2.90 15.10 -11.13
C LEU A 78 3.94 14.09 -10.67
N LYS A 79 5.11 14.09 -11.30
CA LYS A 79 6.21 13.21 -10.93
C LYS A 79 6.64 13.42 -9.47
N GLN A 80 6.78 14.68 -9.06
CA GLN A 80 7.15 15.02 -7.69
C GLN A 80 6.06 14.57 -6.70
N HIS A 81 4.80 14.80 -7.04
CA HIS A 81 3.66 14.37 -6.23
C HIS A 81 3.66 12.85 -6.01
N ILE A 82 3.88 12.08 -7.07
CA ILE A 82 3.95 10.61 -6.99
C ILE A 82 5.10 10.18 -6.09
N LYS A 83 6.27 10.78 -6.24
CA LYS A 83 7.44 10.49 -5.39
C LYS A 83 7.15 10.76 -3.93
N ASP A 84 6.47 11.86 -3.63
CA ASP A 84 6.15 12.24 -2.25
C ASP A 84 5.16 11.26 -1.62
N VAL A 85 4.14 10.86 -2.36
CA VAL A 85 3.15 9.87 -1.90
C VAL A 85 3.83 8.53 -1.59
N ASP A 86 4.65 8.03 -2.49
CA ASP A 86 5.37 6.77 -2.29
C ASP A 86 6.38 6.86 -1.16
N LYS A 87 7.04 8.00 -1.00
CA LYS A 87 7.95 8.24 0.12
C LYS A 87 7.21 8.18 1.46
N HIS A 88 6.03 8.77 1.55
CA HIS A 88 5.21 8.72 2.76
C HIS A 88 4.76 7.29 3.09
N ARG A 89 4.38 6.51 2.08
CA ARG A 89 4.04 5.09 2.25
C ARG A 89 5.22 4.29 2.78
N ALA A 90 6.40 4.50 2.20
CA ALA A 90 7.62 3.82 2.63
C ALA A 90 8.01 4.18 4.07
N GLN A 91 7.89 5.46 4.43
CA GLN A 91 8.18 5.94 5.78
C GLN A 91 7.20 5.38 6.81
N TYR A 92 5.92 5.39 6.51
CA TYR A 92 4.87 4.83 7.37
C TYR A 92 5.12 3.33 7.62
N TYR A 93 5.33 2.59 6.54
CA TYR A 93 5.59 1.14 6.61
C TYR A 93 6.86 0.84 7.43
N GLY A 94 7.94 1.54 7.15
CA GLY A 94 9.20 1.35 7.87
C GLY A 94 9.10 1.69 9.35
N PHE A 95 8.36 2.73 9.69
CA PHE A 95 8.17 3.16 11.07
C PHE A 95 7.44 2.10 11.91
N TYR A 96 6.36 1.53 11.37
CA TYR A 96 5.53 0.60 12.13
C TYR A 96 5.98 -0.87 12.03
N THR A 97 6.73 -1.24 11.01
CA THR A 97 7.13 -2.63 10.78
C THR A 97 8.61 -2.89 10.96
N ASP A 98 9.42 -1.84 10.96
CA ASP A 98 10.89 -1.92 10.91
C ASP A 98 11.39 -2.72 9.71
N GLN A 99 10.60 -2.75 8.64
CA GLN A 99 10.92 -3.41 7.37
C GLN A 99 10.98 -2.37 6.25
N LYS A 100 11.68 -2.70 5.18
CA LYS A 100 11.76 -1.84 4.00
C LYS A 100 10.57 -2.11 3.08
N TRP A 101 9.77 -1.07 2.84
CA TRP A 101 8.65 -1.13 1.91
C TRP A 101 9.13 -1.45 0.50
N GLY A 102 8.54 -2.45 -0.14
CA GLY A 102 8.92 -2.89 -1.47
C GLY A 102 10.09 -3.87 -1.52
N ASP A 103 10.68 -4.23 -0.38
CA ASP A 103 11.68 -5.30 -0.35
C ASP A 103 10.98 -6.64 -0.62
N ARG A 104 11.38 -7.30 -1.69
CA ARG A 104 10.78 -8.57 -2.15
C ARG A 104 10.67 -9.63 -1.05
N LYS A 105 11.56 -9.60 -0.07
CA LYS A 105 11.58 -10.56 1.04
C LYS A 105 10.34 -10.47 1.94
N ASN A 106 9.64 -9.34 1.90
CA ASN A 106 8.45 -9.11 2.71
C ASN A 106 7.17 -9.61 2.05
N TYR A 107 7.24 -10.07 0.79
CA TYR A 107 6.05 -10.38 -0.01
C TYR A 107 6.15 -11.77 -0.63
N ASP A 108 4.99 -12.36 -0.89
CA ASP A 108 4.90 -13.65 -1.59
C ASP A 108 4.92 -13.47 -3.10
N LEU A 109 4.45 -12.32 -3.58
CA LEU A 109 4.43 -11.98 -4.99
C LEU A 109 4.65 -10.49 -5.17
N CYS A 110 5.55 -10.11 -6.09
CA CYS A 110 5.75 -8.73 -6.52
C CYS A 110 5.36 -8.61 -7.99
N VAL A 111 4.47 -7.67 -8.32
CA VAL A 111 3.92 -7.54 -9.67
C VAL A 111 4.24 -6.16 -10.22
N ASN A 112 5.01 -6.12 -11.32
CA ASN A 112 5.26 -4.90 -12.07
C ASN A 112 4.10 -4.66 -13.04
N THR A 113 3.37 -3.59 -12.83
CA THR A 113 2.17 -3.26 -13.60
C THR A 113 2.40 -2.16 -14.62
N THR A 114 3.63 -1.79 -14.91
CA THR A 114 3.96 -0.67 -15.81
C THR A 114 3.25 -0.78 -17.16
N ASN A 115 3.34 -1.95 -17.78
CA ASN A 115 2.78 -2.20 -19.11
C ASN A 115 1.57 -3.15 -19.07
N ALA A 116 0.94 -3.27 -17.92
CA ALA A 116 -0.14 -4.22 -17.72
C ALA A 116 -1.49 -3.52 -17.56
N ASP A 117 -2.52 -4.16 -18.04
CA ASP A 117 -3.91 -3.78 -17.77
C ASP A 117 -4.24 -4.27 -16.34
N ILE A 118 -4.60 -3.35 -15.46
CA ILE A 118 -4.87 -3.64 -14.05
C ILE A 118 -6.02 -4.64 -13.88
N LYS A 119 -7.06 -4.55 -14.72
CA LYS A 119 -8.20 -5.47 -14.64
C LYS A 119 -7.78 -6.90 -14.99
N ASN A 120 -6.92 -7.05 -16.00
CA ASN A 120 -6.39 -8.35 -16.38
C ASN A 120 -5.48 -8.92 -15.29
N VAL A 121 -4.64 -8.10 -14.68
CA VAL A 121 -3.78 -8.49 -13.56
C VAL A 121 -4.65 -8.98 -12.39
N ALA A 122 -5.68 -8.24 -12.03
CA ALA A 122 -6.60 -8.62 -10.96
C ALA A 122 -7.29 -9.95 -11.25
N ALA A 123 -7.74 -10.16 -12.49
CA ALA A 123 -8.37 -11.42 -12.91
C ALA A 123 -7.43 -12.61 -12.79
N ILE A 124 -6.16 -12.43 -13.16
CA ILE A 124 -5.14 -13.48 -13.04
C ILE A 124 -4.85 -13.78 -11.57
N LEU A 125 -4.70 -12.75 -10.75
CA LEU A 125 -4.42 -12.92 -9.32
C LEU A 125 -5.57 -13.64 -8.59
N THR A 126 -6.81 -13.41 -9.00
CA THR A 126 -7.98 -14.09 -8.44
C THR A 126 -7.86 -15.60 -8.56
N LYS A 127 -7.28 -16.09 -9.65
CA LYS A 127 -7.11 -17.54 -9.88
C LYS A 127 -6.20 -18.23 -8.87
N LEU A 128 -5.34 -17.48 -8.18
CA LEU A 128 -4.48 -18.04 -7.14
C LEU A 128 -5.27 -18.53 -5.93
N PHE A 129 -6.52 -18.09 -5.78
CA PHE A 129 -7.37 -18.38 -4.62
C PHE A 129 -8.59 -19.22 -4.95
N GLU A 130 -8.69 -19.70 -6.19
CA GLU A 130 -9.73 -20.62 -6.63
C GLU A 130 -9.45 -22.07 -6.24
#